data_30098c62ea5d32ad1211b826f3e6536e
#
_entry.id   30098c62ea5d32ad1211b826f3e6536e
#
_cell.length_a   1.000
_cell.length_b   1.000
_cell.length_c   1.000
_cell.angle_alpha   90.00
_cell.angle_beta   90.00
_cell.angle_gamma   90.00
#
_symmetry.space_group_name_H-M   'P 1'
#
loop_
_entity.id
_entity.type
_entity.pdbx_description
1 polymer ?
#
loop_
_entity_poly.entity_id
_entity_poly.type
_entity_poly.pdbx_seq_one_letter_code
_entity_poly.pdbx_strand_id
1 'polypeptide(L)'
;MAAETLPRALVSYGPHKSGGWKLKNVALRPLREKELLVEMVASGICQTDLHFAGMETGFGVHYPRVMGHEGAGYVRAVGLNTTVAKVGDPVIMSFSACKACEPCNGGHPAHCFNFNAINFEAVLEDYVFSDASSPQSACGANIYGRFFGQSSFASLSIVQQDSIVNVSGAVNSREDLALLSPLGCGIQTGTGAIINAAGARPADRVAIMGLGGVGLSAVMGAKIAGCTQIIGIDRHASRLELAKELGATHVVKVTDNMSLDEVTSAVRAMTGSLGSNITLDTTGVPALIAEGVKMTAFKGKVLQVGTAPETATLLVPIHEFMVAGKQFLGVVEGDVVPQEYLSKLLCWVNEGKLPLERIVKFYQAEAFETALRDMQSGATVKPVILW
;
A
#
# COMPACT_ATOMS: atom_id res chain seq x y z
N MET A 1 5.01 23.88 33.39
CA MET A 1 4.31 22.90 32.58
C MET A 1 4.53 23.29 31.12
N ALA A 2 5.23 22.47 30.35
CA ALA A 2 5.36 22.72 28.91
C ALA A 2 3.93 22.69 28.33
N ALA A 3 3.58 23.68 27.51
CA ALA A 3 2.31 23.66 26.80
C ALA A 3 2.23 22.37 26.01
N GLU A 4 1.26 21.51 26.29
CA GLU A 4 1.01 20.31 25.49
C GLU A 4 0.74 20.77 24.06
N THR A 5 1.64 20.43 23.14
CA THR A 5 1.43 20.73 21.73
C THR A 5 0.25 19.92 21.25
N LEU A 6 -0.77 20.59 20.69
CA LEU A 6 -1.94 19.93 20.13
C LEU A 6 -1.53 18.95 19.02
N PRO A 7 -2.17 17.78 18.93
CA PRO A 7 -1.98 16.87 17.81
C PRO A 7 -2.23 17.56 16.47
N ARG A 8 -1.48 17.18 15.45
CA ARG A 8 -1.62 17.71 14.09
C ARG A 8 -2.02 16.60 13.13
N ALA A 9 -2.77 16.94 12.10
CA ALA A 9 -3.17 16.01 11.06
C ALA A 9 -3.19 16.69 9.69
N LEU A 10 -2.88 15.90 8.65
CA LEU A 10 -3.10 16.25 7.26
C LEU A 10 -4.55 15.91 6.92
N VAL A 11 -5.38 16.93 6.86
CA VAL A 11 -6.82 16.80 6.59
C VAL A 11 -7.07 17.01 5.11
N SER A 12 -7.68 16.01 4.46
CA SER A 12 -8.17 16.13 3.09
C SER A 12 -9.57 16.73 3.08
N TYR A 13 -9.76 17.72 2.23
CA TYR A 13 -11.05 18.35 1.92
C TYR A 13 -11.59 17.91 0.55
N GLY A 14 -11.10 16.78 0.02
CA GLY A 14 -11.41 16.29 -1.30
C GLY A 14 -10.41 16.73 -2.37
N PRO A 15 -10.77 16.65 -3.66
CA PRO A 15 -9.91 17.07 -4.76
C PRO A 15 -9.35 18.48 -4.58
N HIS A 16 -8.22 18.78 -5.20
CA HIS A 16 -7.53 20.08 -5.04
C HIS A 16 -8.46 21.29 -5.29
N LYS A 17 -9.34 21.19 -6.29
CA LYS A 17 -10.39 22.21 -6.57
C LYS A 17 -11.41 22.38 -5.44
N SER A 18 -11.61 21.38 -4.59
CA SER A 18 -12.53 21.38 -3.46
C SER A 18 -11.85 21.71 -2.13
N GLY A 19 -10.53 21.95 -2.12
CA GLY A 19 -9.77 22.37 -0.93
C GLY A 19 -8.47 21.60 -0.70
N GLY A 20 -8.29 20.43 -1.29
CA GLY A 20 -7.06 19.63 -1.20
C GLY A 20 -6.68 19.24 0.23
N TRP A 21 -5.40 19.20 0.51
CA TRP A 21 -4.83 18.82 1.81
C TRP A 21 -4.45 20.06 2.64
N LYS A 22 -4.68 19.99 3.96
CA LYS A 22 -4.27 21.04 4.90
C LYS A 22 -3.71 20.42 6.18
N LEU A 23 -2.55 20.88 6.64
CA LEU A 23 -2.04 20.55 7.96
C LEU A 23 -2.79 21.36 9.01
N LYS A 24 -3.43 20.71 9.97
CA LYS A 24 -4.29 21.29 10.99
C LYS A 24 -3.94 20.80 12.38
N ASN A 25 -4.16 21.63 13.39
CA ASN A 25 -4.26 21.18 14.77
C ASN A 25 -5.62 20.53 14.98
N VAL A 26 -5.62 19.36 15.59
CA VAL A 26 -6.83 18.54 15.80
C VAL A 26 -6.95 18.12 17.26
N ALA A 27 -8.17 17.83 17.68
CA ALA A 27 -8.46 17.12 18.91
C ALA A 27 -9.06 15.75 18.54
N LEU A 28 -8.88 14.75 19.41
CA LEU A 28 -9.41 13.40 19.23
C LEU A 28 -10.52 13.15 20.24
N ARG A 29 -11.51 12.35 19.83
CA ARG A 29 -12.51 11.84 20.78
C ARG A 29 -11.90 10.85 21.78
N PRO A 30 -12.60 10.51 22.87
CA PRO A 30 -12.18 9.41 23.75
C PRO A 30 -12.10 8.06 23.01
N LEU A 31 -11.20 7.19 23.49
CA LEU A 31 -11.09 5.80 23.02
C LEU A 31 -12.36 5.01 23.31
N ARG A 32 -12.72 4.17 22.36
CA ARG A 32 -13.74 3.13 22.52
C ARG A 32 -13.09 1.77 22.78
N GLU A 33 -13.92 0.77 22.99
CA GLU A 33 -13.49 -0.63 23.11
C GLU A 33 -12.71 -1.07 21.85
N LYS A 34 -11.63 -1.82 22.08
CA LYS A 34 -10.74 -2.36 21.04
C LYS A 34 -10.07 -1.30 20.15
N GLU A 35 -9.94 -0.08 20.65
CA GLU A 35 -9.20 0.99 20.01
C GLU A 35 -7.90 1.29 20.77
N LEU A 36 -6.90 1.76 20.05
CA LEU A 36 -5.62 2.22 20.60
C LEU A 36 -5.36 3.66 20.19
N LEU A 37 -4.79 4.44 21.11
CA LEU A 37 -4.21 5.73 20.80
C LEU A 37 -2.74 5.52 20.44
N VAL A 38 -2.37 5.85 19.22
CA VAL A 38 -1.00 5.68 18.72
C VAL A 38 -0.39 7.04 18.38
N GLU A 39 0.77 7.33 18.98
CA GLU A 39 1.63 8.42 18.54
C GLU A 39 2.41 7.97 17.33
N MET A 40 2.12 8.58 16.19
CA MET A 40 2.80 8.25 14.94
C MET A 40 4.24 8.74 14.96
N VAL A 41 5.11 7.88 14.52
CA VAL A 41 6.50 8.19 14.20
C VAL A 41 6.59 8.58 12.74
N ALA A 42 5.93 7.79 11.89
CA ALA A 42 5.94 7.99 10.46
C ALA A 42 4.70 7.40 9.78
N SER A 43 4.43 7.89 8.58
CA SER A 43 3.37 7.36 7.71
C SER A 43 3.81 7.44 6.25
N GLY A 44 3.85 6.31 5.55
CA GLY A 44 4.10 6.25 4.11
C GLY A 44 2.95 6.84 3.31
N ILE A 45 3.28 7.47 2.18
CA ILE A 45 2.29 7.91 1.19
C ILE A 45 2.14 6.82 0.13
N CYS A 46 0.91 6.41 -0.13
CA CYS A 46 0.55 5.45 -1.15
C CYS A 46 -0.29 6.08 -2.26
N GLN A 47 -0.27 5.47 -3.45
CA GLN A 47 -1.13 5.89 -4.56
C GLN A 47 -2.62 5.81 -4.19
N THR A 48 -2.99 4.89 -3.31
CA THR A 48 -4.35 4.74 -2.77
C THR A 48 -4.83 5.98 -2.04
N ASP A 49 -3.96 6.65 -1.25
CA ASP A 49 -4.32 7.90 -0.58
C ASP A 49 -4.67 9.00 -1.60
N LEU A 50 -3.91 9.08 -2.70
CA LEU A 50 -4.16 10.07 -3.76
C LEU A 50 -5.42 9.74 -4.54
N HIS A 51 -5.65 8.45 -4.81
CA HIS A 51 -6.85 7.99 -5.50
C HIS A 51 -8.11 8.40 -4.73
N PHE A 52 -8.20 8.03 -3.46
CA PHE A 52 -9.36 8.37 -2.62
C PHE A 52 -9.49 9.87 -2.37
N ALA A 53 -8.39 10.61 -2.15
CA ALA A 53 -8.43 12.06 -2.00
C ALA A 53 -8.82 12.80 -3.29
N GLY A 54 -8.67 12.15 -4.44
CA GLY A 54 -9.10 12.67 -5.74
C GLY A 54 -10.57 12.43 -6.09
N MET A 55 -11.27 11.58 -5.33
CA MET A 55 -12.68 11.24 -5.57
C MET A 55 -13.61 12.32 -5.01
N GLU A 56 -14.65 12.69 -5.75
CA GLU A 56 -15.72 13.55 -5.25
C GLU A 56 -16.82 12.74 -4.56
N THR A 57 -17.09 11.55 -5.06
CA THR A 57 -18.12 10.61 -4.59
C THR A 57 -17.69 9.18 -4.83
N GLY A 58 -18.32 8.24 -4.19
CA GLY A 58 -18.06 6.80 -4.33
C GLY A 58 -17.40 6.19 -3.09
N PHE A 59 -17.49 4.89 -2.91
CA PHE A 59 -16.94 4.12 -1.78
C PHE A 59 -17.18 4.73 -0.39
N GLY A 60 -18.33 5.38 -0.14
CA GLY A 60 -18.61 6.03 1.13
C GLY A 60 -17.61 7.14 1.52
N VAL A 61 -16.98 7.78 0.54
CA VAL A 61 -16.02 8.86 0.79
C VAL A 61 -16.73 10.10 1.29
N HIS A 62 -16.31 10.57 2.47
CA HIS A 62 -16.79 11.79 3.11
C HIS A 62 -15.63 12.69 3.50
N TYR A 63 -15.84 14.01 3.44
CA TYR A 63 -14.86 15.03 3.81
C TYR A 63 -15.44 16.01 4.86
N PRO A 64 -14.60 16.69 5.66
CA PRO A 64 -13.14 16.57 5.75
C PRO A 64 -12.71 15.24 6.39
N ARG A 65 -11.54 14.72 5.99
CA ARG A 65 -11.09 13.39 6.41
C ARG A 65 -9.58 13.34 6.62
N VAL A 66 -9.12 12.63 7.66
CA VAL A 66 -7.72 12.21 7.80
C VAL A 66 -7.56 10.83 7.15
N MET A 67 -6.56 10.70 6.28
CA MET A 67 -6.21 9.47 5.57
C MET A 67 -4.87 8.92 6.06
N GLY A 68 -4.14 8.20 5.22
CA GLY A 68 -2.90 7.51 5.56
C GLY A 68 -3.15 6.09 6.09
N HIS A 69 -2.45 5.12 5.51
CA HIS A 69 -2.63 3.70 5.82
C HIS A 69 -1.31 2.91 5.85
N GLU A 70 -0.19 3.60 5.93
CA GLU A 70 1.14 3.01 6.11
C GLU A 70 1.79 3.60 7.38
N GLY A 71 1.08 3.50 8.51
CA GLY A 71 1.52 4.09 9.76
C GLY A 71 2.44 3.20 10.57
N ALA A 72 3.35 3.85 11.32
CA ALA A 72 4.15 3.24 12.37
C ALA A 72 4.28 4.20 13.55
N GLY A 73 4.22 3.69 14.78
CA GLY A 73 4.22 4.54 15.97
C GLY A 73 4.31 3.78 17.28
N TYR A 74 4.10 4.50 18.37
CA TYR A 74 4.08 3.95 19.74
C TYR A 74 2.69 4.07 20.36
N VAL A 75 2.24 3.02 20.99
CA VAL A 75 0.96 3.01 21.73
C VAL A 75 1.04 3.94 22.94
N ARG A 76 0.08 4.88 23.07
CA ARG A 76 -0.01 5.84 24.18
C ARG A 76 -1.14 5.53 25.14
N ALA A 77 -2.23 4.92 24.65
CA ALA A 77 -3.33 4.45 25.47
C ALA A 77 -4.02 3.28 24.76
N VAL A 78 -4.74 2.47 25.55
CA VAL A 78 -5.51 1.33 25.05
C VAL A 78 -6.94 1.42 25.57
N GLY A 79 -7.92 1.16 24.71
CA GLY A 79 -9.31 1.01 25.06
C GLY A 79 -9.59 -0.33 25.77
N LEU A 80 -10.78 -0.47 26.32
CA LEU A 80 -11.20 -1.72 26.95
C LEU A 80 -11.12 -2.90 25.95
N ASN A 81 -10.81 -4.08 26.48
CA ASN A 81 -10.73 -5.34 25.72
C ASN A 81 -9.71 -5.32 24.58
N THR A 82 -8.74 -4.42 24.59
CA THR A 82 -7.59 -4.43 23.67
C THR A 82 -6.60 -5.50 24.10
N THR A 83 -6.16 -6.37 23.17
CA THR A 83 -5.28 -7.51 23.46
C THR A 83 -4.00 -7.55 22.61
N VAL A 84 -3.91 -6.73 21.55
CA VAL A 84 -2.83 -6.83 20.53
C VAL A 84 -1.56 -6.10 20.93
N ALA A 85 -1.66 -5.08 21.79
CA ALA A 85 -0.52 -4.27 22.25
C ALA A 85 -0.86 -3.57 23.56
N LYS A 86 0.17 -3.09 24.27
CA LYS A 86 0.10 -2.32 25.51
C LYS A 86 0.79 -0.96 25.32
N VAL A 87 0.57 -0.06 26.28
CA VAL A 87 1.22 1.27 26.28
C VAL A 87 2.75 1.12 26.21
N GLY A 88 3.36 1.87 25.31
CA GLY A 88 4.80 1.86 25.03
C GLY A 88 5.23 0.91 23.91
N ASP A 89 4.40 -0.03 23.48
CA ASP A 89 4.76 -0.94 22.41
C ASP A 89 4.91 -0.21 21.07
N PRO A 90 5.98 -0.50 20.29
CA PRO A 90 6.09 -0.09 18.90
C PRO A 90 5.15 -0.93 18.03
N VAL A 91 4.43 -0.27 17.12
CA VAL A 91 3.47 -0.91 16.24
C VAL A 91 3.61 -0.42 14.81
N ILE A 92 3.37 -1.32 13.87
CA ILE A 92 3.15 -1.03 12.45
C ILE A 92 1.68 -1.31 12.16
N MET A 93 1.09 -0.55 11.26
CA MET A 93 -0.31 -0.66 10.91
C MET A 93 -0.50 -1.18 9.50
N SER A 94 -1.55 -1.97 9.32
CA SER A 94 -1.97 -2.51 8.03
C SER A 94 -3.49 -2.36 7.88
N PHE A 95 -4.09 -3.07 6.96
CA PHE A 95 -5.54 -3.09 6.77
C PHE A 95 -6.28 -3.84 7.88
N SER A 96 -7.57 -3.54 8.01
CA SER A 96 -8.50 -4.25 8.89
C SER A 96 -9.37 -5.25 8.12
N ALA A 97 -9.85 -6.30 8.82
CA ALA A 97 -10.79 -7.27 8.29
C ALA A 97 -11.78 -7.70 9.37
N CYS A 98 -12.94 -8.23 8.99
CA CYS A 98 -13.97 -8.64 9.95
C CYS A 98 -13.63 -9.91 10.75
N LYS A 99 -12.65 -10.71 10.31
CA LYS A 99 -12.18 -11.97 10.92
C LYS A 99 -13.26 -13.04 11.13
N ALA A 100 -14.41 -12.89 10.49
CA ALA A 100 -15.55 -13.78 10.70
C ALA A 100 -16.17 -14.33 9.40
N CYS A 101 -15.98 -13.67 8.26
CA CYS A 101 -16.51 -14.13 6.98
C CYS A 101 -15.69 -15.29 6.38
N GLU A 102 -16.23 -15.94 5.36
CA GLU A 102 -15.61 -17.10 4.71
C GLU A 102 -14.17 -16.81 4.22
N PRO A 103 -13.87 -15.74 3.46
CA PRO A 103 -12.49 -15.43 3.08
C PRO A 103 -11.56 -15.22 4.29
N CYS A 104 -12.02 -14.50 5.33
CA CYS A 104 -11.21 -14.30 6.53
C CYS A 104 -10.86 -15.62 7.22
N ASN A 105 -11.86 -16.52 7.38
CA ASN A 105 -11.66 -17.83 7.99
C ASN A 105 -10.80 -18.76 7.11
N GLY A 106 -10.81 -18.54 5.79
CA GLY A 106 -9.96 -19.23 4.83
C GLY A 106 -8.52 -18.74 4.75
N GLY A 107 -8.13 -17.71 5.54
CA GLY A 107 -6.78 -17.13 5.51
C GLY A 107 -6.59 -16.03 4.47
N HIS A 108 -7.67 -15.49 3.90
CA HIS A 108 -7.68 -14.44 2.89
C HIS A 108 -8.35 -13.16 3.40
N PRO A 109 -7.87 -12.52 4.50
CA PRO A 109 -8.51 -11.34 5.09
C PRO A 109 -8.50 -10.11 4.16
N ALA A 110 -7.58 -10.05 3.21
CA ALA A 110 -7.54 -9.01 2.18
C ALA A 110 -8.74 -9.07 1.20
N HIS A 111 -9.42 -10.22 1.14
CA HIS A 111 -10.65 -10.43 0.38
C HIS A 111 -11.90 -10.51 1.27
N CYS A 112 -11.84 -9.90 2.45
CA CYS A 112 -12.97 -9.80 3.38
C CYS A 112 -14.21 -9.22 2.67
N PHE A 113 -15.39 -9.83 2.86
CA PHE A 113 -16.64 -9.32 2.28
C PHE A 113 -16.96 -7.88 2.68
N ASN A 114 -16.47 -7.45 3.86
CA ASN A 114 -16.64 -6.09 4.36
C ASN A 114 -15.40 -5.22 4.16
N PHE A 115 -14.47 -5.60 3.26
CA PHE A 115 -13.18 -4.90 3.13
C PHE A 115 -13.35 -3.41 2.83
N ASN A 116 -14.20 -3.05 1.87
CA ASN A 116 -14.44 -1.67 1.48
C ASN A 116 -15.08 -0.86 2.62
N ALA A 117 -16.12 -1.40 3.26
CA ALA A 117 -16.80 -0.75 4.36
C ALA A 117 -15.87 -0.51 5.57
N ILE A 118 -14.97 -1.46 5.87
CA ILE A 118 -14.05 -1.36 7.01
C ILE A 118 -12.89 -0.39 6.72
N ASN A 119 -12.35 -0.40 5.49
CA ASN A 119 -11.08 0.28 5.19
C ASN A 119 -11.26 1.62 4.47
N PHE A 120 -12.29 1.79 3.63
CA PHE A 120 -12.44 2.97 2.79
C PHE A 120 -13.56 3.89 3.24
N GLU A 121 -14.69 3.31 3.66
CA GLU A 121 -15.87 4.09 4.01
C GLU A 121 -15.68 4.81 5.34
N ALA A 122 -16.08 6.08 5.38
CA ALA A 122 -16.20 6.78 6.64
C ALA A 122 -17.51 6.35 7.31
N VAL A 123 -17.43 5.93 8.57
CA VAL A 123 -18.64 5.64 9.34
C VAL A 123 -19.32 6.96 9.68
N LEU A 124 -20.54 7.15 9.17
CA LEU A 124 -21.33 8.33 9.46
C LEU A 124 -21.52 8.48 10.98
N GLU A 125 -21.40 9.70 11.50
CA GLU A 125 -21.48 10.04 12.91
C GLU A 125 -20.33 9.51 13.79
N ASP A 126 -19.35 8.81 13.23
CA ASP A 126 -18.13 8.39 13.94
C ASP A 126 -16.93 9.29 13.58
N TYR A 127 -16.98 10.52 14.02
CA TYR A 127 -15.87 11.45 13.85
C TYR A 127 -14.77 11.13 14.86
N VAL A 128 -13.58 10.82 14.34
CA VAL A 128 -12.40 10.53 15.17
C VAL A 128 -11.70 11.81 15.60
N PHE A 129 -11.69 12.81 14.71
CA PHE A 129 -11.01 14.07 14.91
C PHE A 129 -11.99 15.25 14.90
N SER A 130 -11.54 16.39 15.45
CA SER A 130 -12.19 17.69 15.33
C SER A 130 -11.15 18.79 15.13
N ASP A 131 -11.49 19.87 14.44
CA ASP A 131 -10.61 21.04 14.26
C ASP A 131 -10.44 21.76 15.61
N ALA A 132 -9.22 21.73 16.17
CA ALA A 132 -8.92 22.33 17.45
C ALA A 132 -8.98 23.87 17.43
N SER A 133 -8.93 24.51 16.27
CA SER A 133 -9.06 25.97 16.12
C SER A 133 -10.53 26.43 16.14
N SER A 134 -11.50 25.50 16.08
CA SER A 134 -12.93 25.81 16.05
C SER A 134 -13.74 24.98 17.05
N PRO A 135 -13.49 25.09 18.35
CA PRO A 135 -14.04 24.19 19.36
C PRO A 135 -15.55 24.32 19.61
N GLN A 136 -16.25 25.24 18.98
CA GLN A 136 -17.64 25.59 19.31
C GLN A 136 -18.64 25.59 18.15
N SER A 137 -18.25 25.30 16.93
CA SER A 137 -19.23 25.22 15.82
C SER A 137 -19.71 23.78 15.62
N ALA A 138 -20.94 23.52 16.00
CA ALA A 138 -21.57 22.18 16.00
C ALA A 138 -21.68 21.49 14.61
N CYS A 139 -21.35 22.17 13.52
CA CYS A 139 -21.51 21.62 12.16
C CYS A 139 -20.26 21.71 11.27
N GLY A 140 -19.13 22.26 11.71
CA GLY A 140 -17.93 22.44 10.88
C GLY A 140 -16.65 21.88 11.46
N ALA A 141 -16.69 21.37 12.68
CA ALA A 141 -15.52 20.95 13.45
C ALA A 141 -15.18 19.45 13.30
N ASN A 142 -16.11 18.64 12.82
CA ASN A 142 -15.94 17.19 12.78
C ASN A 142 -15.16 16.72 11.56
N ILE A 143 -14.19 15.83 11.79
CA ILE A 143 -13.30 15.31 10.76
C ILE A 143 -13.33 13.79 10.82
N TYR A 144 -13.61 13.14 9.69
CA TYR A 144 -13.63 11.69 9.59
C TYR A 144 -12.23 11.10 9.76
N GLY A 145 -12.19 9.91 10.35
CA GLY A 145 -10.97 9.10 10.49
C GLY A 145 -11.20 7.67 10.03
N ARG A 146 -10.40 6.74 10.59
CA ARG A 146 -10.51 5.28 10.41
C ARG A 146 -10.22 4.78 8.98
N PHE A 147 -9.54 5.58 8.14
CA PHE A 147 -9.05 5.09 6.86
C PHE A 147 -8.09 3.92 7.10
N PHE A 148 -8.41 2.74 6.59
CA PHE A 148 -7.76 1.46 6.90
C PHE A 148 -7.70 1.15 8.41
N GLY A 149 -8.70 1.62 9.17
CA GLY A 149 -8.72 1.48 10.62
C GLY A 149 -7.66 2.28 11.38
N GLN A 150 -6.90 3.16 10.72
CA GLN A 150 -5.73 3.82 11.29
C GLN A 150 -5.66 5.34 11.07
N SER A 151 -5.93 5.89 9.88
CA SER A 151 -5.77 7.33 9.56
C SER A 151 -4.41 7.87 10.01
N SER A 152 -3.32 7.30 9.50
CA SER A 152 -1.96 7.58 9.99
C SER A 152 -1.38 8.94 9.57
N PHE A 153 -2.08 9.73 8.74
CA PHE A 153 -1.66 11.09 8.42
C PHE A 153 -1.99 12.08 9.57
N ALA A 154 -1.61 11.69 10.79
CA ALA A 154 -1.75 12.48 11.99
C ALA A 154 -0.61 12.16 12.96
N SER A 155 -0.17 13.15 13.76
CA SER A 155 0.84 12.91 14.82
C SER A 155 0.31 12.00 15.95
N LEU A 156 -1.01 11.94 16.11
CA LEU A 156 -1.70 11.10 17.07
C LEU A 156 -3.00 10.61 16.42
N SER A 157 -3.27 9.31 16.44
CA SER A 157 -4.48 8.74 15.84
C SER A 157 -5.10 7.65 16.70
N ILE A 158 -6.42 7.49 16.60
CA ILE A 158 -7.17 6.37 17.18
C ILE A 158 -7.21 5.27 16.12
N VAL A 159 -6.61 4.13 16.46
CA VAL A 159 -6.41 2.98 15.56
C VAL A 159 -7.22 1.79 16.05
N GLN A 160 -7.84 1.08 15.12
CA GLN A 160 -8.53 -0.19 15.41
C GLN A 160 -7.51 -1.28 15.71
N GLN A 161 -7.75 -2.10 16.76
CA GLN A 161 -6.79 -3.17 17.10
C GLN A 161 -6.54 -4.14 15.95
N ASP A 162 -7.49 -4.32 15.04
CA ASP A 162 -7.36 -5.26 13.90
C ASP A 162 -6.38 -4.78 12.82
N SER A 163 -6.09 -3.47 12.80
CA SER A 163 -5.05 -2.88 11.94
C SER A 163 -3.65 -2.92 12.58
N ILE A 164 -3.50 -3.34 13.82
CA ILE A 164 -2.24 -3.29 14.58
C ILE A 164 -1.43 -4.58 14.38
N VAL A 165 -0.15 -4.40 14.10
CA VAL A 165 0.89 -5.43 14.23
C VAL A 165 1.92 -4.95 15.24
N ASN A 166 2.02 -5.62 16.36
CA ASN A 166 3.01 -5.33 17.41
C ASN A 166 4.38 -5.82 16.95
N VAL A 167 5.36 -4.91 16.93
CA VAL A 167 6.73 -5.18 16.49
C VAL A 167 7.76 -5.07 17.61
N SER A 168 7.31 -5.25 18.85
CA SER A 168 8.20 -5.27 20.03
C SER A 168 9.27 -6.33 19.86
N GLY A 169 10.53 -5.94 20.14
CA GLY A 169 11.70 -6.80 19.97
C GLY A 169 12.26 -6.87 18.55
N ALA A 170 11.59 -6.30 17.55
CA ALA A 170 12.09 -6.22 16.16
C ALA A 170 12.56 -4.81 15.77
N VAL A 171 12.37 -3.81 16.63
CA VAL A 171 12.68 -2.40 16.39
C VAL A 171 13.55 -1.88 17.53
N ASN A 172 14.66 -1.22 17.20
CA ASN A 172 15.63 -0.73 18.17
C ASN A 172 15.59 0.80 18.35
N SER A 173 15.04 1.52 17.38
CA SER A 173 14.99 2.99 17.40
C SER A 173 13.73 3.55 16.76
N ARG A 174 13.50 4.86 16.94
CA ARG A 174 12.43 5.60 16.29
C ARG A 174 12.66 5.67 14.77
N GLU A 175 13.90 5.75 14.36
CA GLU A 175 14.33 5.80 12.95
C GLU A 175 14.08 4.46 12.25
N ASP A 176 14.40 3.34 12.92
CA ASP A 176 14.07 2.00 12.41
C ASP A 176 12.55 1.88 12.19
N LEU A 177 11.77 2.28 13.20
CA LEU A 177 10.32 2.21 13.13
C LEU A 177 9.77 3.08 11.99
N ALA A 178 10.35 4.27 11.76
CA ALA A 178 9.96 5.14 10.65
C ALA A 178 10.20 4.47 9.28
N LEU A 179 11.38 3.82 9.11
CA LEU A 179 11.73 3.13 7.88
C LEU A 179 10.79 1.97 7.56
N LEU A 180 10.26 1.32 8.60
CA LEU A 180 9.39 0.16 8.48
C LEU A 180 7.92 0.52 8.22
N SER A 181 7.54 1.79 8.28
CA SER A 181 6.13 2.22 8.13
C SER A 181 5.45 1.72 6.84
N PRO A 182 6.12 1.61 5.66
CA PRO A 182 5.48 1.11 4.44
C PRO A 182 5.26 -0.41 4.41
N LEU A 183 5.76 -1.17 5.40
CA LEU A 183 5.60 -2.63 5.42
C LEU A 183 4.14 -3.05 5.40
N GLY A 184 3.26 -2.29 6.05
CA GLY A 184 1.84 -2.62 6.23
C GLY A 184 0.95 -2.46 5.01
N CYS A 185 1.47 -1.95 3.88
CA CYS A 185 0.74 -1.83 2.61
C CYS A 185 1.62 -2.16 1.42
N GLY A 186 2.37 -1.18 0.88
CA GLY A 186 3.04 -1.35 -0.42
C GLY A 186 4.07 -2.47 -0.46
N ILE A 187 4.80 -2.70 0.65
CA ILE A 187 5.84 -3.74 0.70
C ILE A 187 5.20 -5.13 0.82
N GLN A 188 4.22 -5.31 1.72
CA GLN A 188 3.52 -6.59 1.81
C GLN A 188 2.75 -6.91 0.52
N THR A 189 2.15 -5.90 -0.11
CA THR A 189 1.41 -6.07 -1.37
C THR A 189 2.29 -6.62 -2.47
N GLY A 190 3.45 -6.01 -2.72
CA GLY A 190 4.34 -6.43 -3.80
C GLY A 190 4.99 -7.79 -3.54
N THR A 191 5.55 -7.98 -2.35
CA THR A 191 6.19 -9.26 -1.97
C THR A 191 5.16 -10.38 -1.87
N GLY A 192 4.00 -10.12 -1.25
CA GLY A 192 2.90 -11.08 -1.07
C GLY A 192 2.27 -11.50 -2.41
N ALA A 193 2.07 -10.56 -3.34
CA ALA A 193 1.57 -10.90 -4.67
C ALA A 193 2.44 -11.96 -5.36
N ILE A 194 3.76 -11.85 -5.25
CA ILE A 194 4.70 -12.79 -5.86
C ILE A 194 4.82 -14.08 -5.05
N ILE A 195 5.06 -13.97 -3.75
CA ILE A 195 5.40 -15.13 -2.91
C ILE A 195 4.15 -15.90 -2.50
N ASN A 196 3.11 -15.19 -2.06
CA ASN A 196 1.90 -15.79 -1.51
C ASN A 196 0.85 -16.06 -2.60
N ALA A 197 0.35 -15.04 -3.29
CA ALA A 197 -0.73 -15.19 -4.27
C ALA A 197 -0.29 -15.94 -5.53
N ALA A 198 0.87 -15.60 -6.12
CA ALA A 198 1.40 -16.30 -7.28
C ALA A 198 2.03 -17.65 -6.92
N GLY A 199 2.58 -17.80 -5.71
CA GLY A 199 3.35 -18.97 -5.32
C GLY A 199 4.60 -19.14 -6.17
N ALA A 200 5.36 -18.05 -6.37
CA ALA A 200 6.55 -18.01 -7.22
C ALA A 200 7.61 -19.02 -6.79
N ARG A 201 8.28 -19.63 -7.76
CA ARG A 201 9.28 -20.67 -7.58
C ARG A 201 10.61 -20.26 -8.26
N PRO A 202 11.74 -20.85 -7.88
CA PRO A 202 13.05 -20.49 -8.43
C PRO A 202 13.13 -20.52 -9.96
N ALA A 203 12.44 -21.44 -10.62
CA ALA A 203 12.44 -21.58 -12.09
C ALA A 203 11.51 -20.58 -12.81
N ASP A 204 10.71 -19.77 -12.09
CA ASP A 204 9.75 -18.88 -12.71
C ASP A 204 10.43 -17.65 -13.33
N ARG A 205 9.86 -17.26 -14.45
CA ARG A 205 10.13 -15.98 -15.14
C ARG A 205 9.03 -15.00 -14.76
N VAL A 206 9.42 -13.89 -14.13
CA VAL A 206 8.48 -12.90 -13.58
C VAL A 206 8.59 -11.62 -14.38
N ALA A 207 7.48 -11.10 -14.88
CA ALA A 207 7.39 -9.78 -15.50
C ALA A 207 6.56 -8.86 -14.60
N ILE A 208 7.07 -7.66 -14.30
CA ILE A 208 6.46 -6.69 -13.39
C ILE A 208 6.25 -5.39 -14.12
N MET A 209 4.99 -4.99 -14.32
CA MET A 209 4.58 -3.76 -14.99
C MET A 209 4.31 -2.66 -13.96
N GLY A 210 5.10 -1.58 -14.05
CA GLY A 210 5.13 -0.49 -13.07
C GLY A 210 6.09 -0.79 -11.92
N LEU A 211 7.12 0.06 -11.78
CA LEU A 211 8.17 -0.08 -10.76
C LEU A 211 8.07 1.03 -9.70
N GLY A 212 6.84 1.27 -9.22
CA GLY A 212 6.58 2.03 -8.00
C GLY A 212 6.89 1.21 -6.74
N GLY A 213 6.43 1.67 -5.58
CA GLY A 213 6.67 0.99 -4.30
C GLY A 213 6.26 -0.49 -4.32
N VAL A 214 5.07 -0.80 -4.85
CA VAL A 214 4.57 -2.18 -4.97
C VAL A 214 5.41 -2.99 -5.98
N GLY A 215 5.70 -2.42 -7.16
CA GLY A 215 6.45 -3.13 -8.19
C GLY A 215 7.90 -3.45 -7.80
N LEU A 216 8.60 -2.50 -7.16
CA LEU A 216 9.94 -2.74 -6.64
C LEU A 216 9.94 -3.74 -5.49
N SER A 217 8.89 -3.74 -4.65
CA SER A 217 8.70 -4.77 -3.62
C SER A 217 8.47 -6.15 -4.23
N ALA A 218 7.73 -6.21 -5.36
CA ALA A 218 7.56 -7.44 -6.12
C ALA A 218 8.87 -7.94 -6.74
N VAL A 219 9.75 -7.04 -7.23
CA VAL A 219 11.10 -7.40 -7.69
C VAL A 219 11.90 -8.05 -6.55
N MET A 220 11.91 -7.43 -5.37
CA MET A 220 12.57 -8.00 -4.18
C MET A 220 11.93 -9.34 -3.77
N GLY A 221 10.60 -9.43 -3.79
CA GLY A 221 9.87 -10.67 -3.53
C GLY A 221 10.24 -11.80 -4.49
N ALA A 222 10.36 -11.52 -5.79
CA ALA A 222 10.79 -12.48 -6.80
C ALA A 222 12.25 -12.94 -6.58
N LYS A 223 13.14 -12.04 -6.18
CA LYS A 223 14.52 -12.36 -5.79
C LYS A 223 14.56 -13.25 -4.55
N ILE A 224 13.76 -12.95 -3.53
CA ILE A 224 13.63 -13.76 -2.31
C ILE A 224 13.09 -15.16 -2.62
N ALA A 225 12.12 -15.28 -3.53
CA ALA A 225 11.59 -16.55 -4.02
C ALA A 225 12.61 -17.35 -4.87
N GLY A 226 13.74 -16.74 -5.23
CA GLY A 226 14.80 -17.36 -6.02
C GLY A 226 14.51 -17.40 -7.53
N CYS A 227 13.57 -16.58 -8.02
CA CYS A 227 13.28 -16.51 -9.45
C CYS A 227 14.53 -16.15 -10.25
N THR A 228 14.79 -16.91 -11.33
CA THR A 228 16.02 -16.75 -12.13
C THR A 228 15.92 -15.66 -13.17
N GLN A 229 14.70 -15.27 -13.53
CA GLN A 229 14.46 -14.22 -14.52
C GLN A 229 13.38 -13.27 -14.01
N ILE A 230 13.79 -12.02 -13.71
CA ILE A 230 12.93 -10.97 -13.16
C ILE A 230 13.02 -9.77 -14.12
N ILE A 231 11.92 -9.47 -14.78
CA ILE A 231 11.83 -8.44 -15.84
C ILE A 231 11.03 -7.27 -15.31
N GLY A 232 11.68 -6.14 -15.07
CA GLY A 232 11.03 -4.89 -14.69
C GLY A 232 10.63 -4.05 -15.89
N ILE A 233 9.40 -3.53 -15.91
CA ILE A 233 8.85 -2.74 -17.02
C ILE A 233 8.38 -1.40 -16.47
N ASP A 234 8.98 -0.28 -16.91
CA ASP A 234 8.60 1.08 -16.52
C ASP A 234 9.00 2.10 -17.56
N ARG A 235 8.43 3.30 -17.51
CA ARG A 235 8.80 4.45 -18.33
C ARG A 235 9.96 5.27 -17.73
N HIS A 236 10.16 5.24 -16.44
CA HIS A 236 11.17 6.01 -15.71
C HIS A 236 12.51 5.26 -15.66
N ALA A 237 13.54 5.80 -16.31
CA ALA A 237 14.88 5.20 -16.34
C ALA A 237 15.45 4.98 -14.91
N SER A 238 15.25 5.94 -13.99
CA SER A 238 15.71 5.83 -12.61
C SER A 238 15.12 4.62 -11.87
N ARG A 239 13.84 4.30 -12.11
CA ARG A 239 13.18 3.13 -11.52
C ARG A 239 13.68 1.82 -12.10
N LEU A 240 14.02 1.81 -13.39
CA LEU A 240 14.61 0.64 -14.06
C LEU A 240 16.00 0.32 -13.50
N GLU A 241 16.85 1.34 -13.30
CA GLU A 241 18.16 1.14 -12.68
C GLU A 241 18.02 0.66 -11.23
N LEU A 242 17.12 1.28 -10.45
CA LEU A 242 16.85 0.83 -9.10
C LEU A 242 16.32 -0.61 -9.05
N ALA A 243 15.47 -1.00 -10.00
CA ALA A 243 14.98 -2.38 -10.09
C ALA A 243 16.11 -3.39 -10.32
N LYS A 244 17.13 -3.04 -11.13
CA LYS A 244 18.33 -3.88 -11.33
C LYS A 244 19.11 -4.04 -10.01
N GLU A 245 19.32 -2.95 -9.28
CA GLU A 245 19.99 -3.00 -7.97
C GLU A 245 19.23 -3.89 -6.98
N LEU A 246 17.90 -3.85 -7.01
CA LEU A 246 17.03 -4.63 -6.13
C LEU A 246 16.83 -6.08 -6.57
N GLY A 247 17.24 -6.45 -7.80
CA GLY A 247 17.24 -7.85 -8.22
C GLY A 247 16.61 -8.13 -9.58
N ALA A 248 16.14 -7.14 -10.33
CA ALA A 248 15.69 -7.37 -11.71
C ALA A 248 16.87 -7.78 -12.59
N THR A 249 16.70 -8.89 -13.31
CA THR A 249 17.74 -9.41 -14.21
C THR A 249 17.68 -8.74 -15.57
N HIS A 250 16.50 -8.25 -15.94
CA HIS A 250 16.22 -7.57 -17.21
C HIS A 250 15.27 -6.40 -16.96
N VAL A 251 15.33 -5.41 -17.84
CA VAL A 251 14.39 -4.29 -17.80
C VAL A 251 13.92 -3.91 -19.20
N VAL A 252 12.69 -3.43 -19.29
CA VAL A 252 12.08 -2.88 -20.50
C VAL A 252 11.69 -1.44 -20.22
N LYS A 253 12.33 -0.50 -20.94
CA LYS A 253 11.96 0.92 -20.89
C LYS A 253 10.83 1.18 -21.88
N VAL A 254 9.67 1.52 -21.36
CA VAL A 254 8.54 1.96 -22.18
C VAL A 254 8.76 3.42 -22.58
N THR A 255 8.72 3.71 -23.87
CA THR A 255 8.86 5.06 -24.44
C THR A 255 7.56 5.46 -25.15
N ASP A 256 7.34 6.77 -25.33
CA ASP A 256 6.13 7.29 -25.98
C ASP A 256 5.95 6.79 -27.44
N ASN A 257 7.04 6.40 -28.09
CA ASN A 257 7.02 5.87 -29.46
C ASN A 257 6.91 4.34 -29.52
N MET A 258 6.92 3.66 -28.39
CA MET A 258 6.85 2.21 -28.30
C MET A 258 5.40 1.76 -28.21
N SER A 259 4.97 0.89 -29.13
CA SER A 259 3.66 0.25 -29.02
C SER A 259 3.62 -0.76 -27.87
N LEU A 260 2.44 -1.04 -27.36
CA LEU A 260 2.29 -2.02 -26.28
C LEU A 260 2.65 -3.45 -26.75
N ASP A 261 2.41 -3.79 -28.02
CA ASP A 261 2.83 -5.07 -28.61
C ASP A 261 4.37 -5.22 -28.65
N GLU A 262 5.12 -4.11 -28.78
CA GLU A 262 6.59 -4.13 -28.70
C GLU A 262 7.06 -4.43 -27.28
N VAL A 263 6.33 -3.98 -26.23
CA VAL A 263 6.61 -4.36 -24.82
C VAL A 263 6.45 -5.86 -24.64
N THR A 264 5.33 -6.42 -25.13
CA THR A 264 5.08 -7.88 -25.11
C THR A 264 6.16 -8.64 -25.86
N SER A 265 6.55 -8.17 -27.06
CA SER A 265 7.60 -8.78 -27.88
C SER A 265 8.95 -8.77 -27.18
N ALA A 266 9.31 -7.69 -26.49
CA ALA A 266 10.55 -7.59 -25.72
C ALA A 266 10.58 -8.63 -24.57
N VAL A 267 9.49 -8.77 -23.80
CA VAL A 267 9.39 -9.79 -22.74
C VAL A 267 9.50 -11.20 -23.32
N ARG A 268 8.82 -11.46 -24.43
CA ARG A 268 8.91 -12.77 -25.11
C ARG A 268 10.31 -13.07 -25.62
N ALA A 269 10.99 -12.10 -26.21
CA ALA A 269 12.37 -12.26 -26.67
C ALA A 269 13.31 -12.62 -25.52
N MET A 270 13.19 -11.95 -24.37
CA MET A 270 13.98 -12.23 -23.15
C MET A 270 13.71 -13.61 -22.57
N THR A 271 12.51 -14.14 -22.78
CA THR A 271 12.06 -15.44 -22.23
C THR A 271 12.12 -16.60 -23.22
N GLY A 272 12.90 -16.46 -24.30
CA GLY A 272 13.01 -17.48 -25.33
C GLY A 272 11.68 -17.77 -26.03
N SER A 273 10.88 -16.74 -26.26
CA SER A 273 9.53 -16.77 -26.85
C SER A 273 8.44 -17.47 -26.01
N LEU A 274 8.78 -17.96 -24.81
CA LEU A 274 7.84 -18.68 -23.94
C LEU A 274 6.88 -17.72 -23.20
N GLY A 275 7.32 -16.49 -22.91
CA GLY A 275 6.61 -15.55 -22.02
C GLY A 275 6.92 -15.74 -20.54
N SER A 276 6.37 -14.88 -19.69
CA SER A 276 6.53 -14.92 -18.24
C SER A 276 5.61 -15.97 -17.60
N ASN A 277 6.09 -16.68 -16.59
CA ASN A 277 5.24 -17.57 -15.79
C ASN A 277 4.30 -16.77 -14.89
N ILE A 278 4.79 -15.63 -14.41
CA ILE A 278 4.05 -14.70 -13.57
C ILE A 278 4.18 -13.31 -14.19
N THR A 279 3.05 -12.67 -14.46
CA THR A 279 2.98 -11.26 -14.88
C THR A 279 2.21 -10.50 -13.82
N LEU A 280 2.82 -9.48 -13.23
CA LEU A 280 2.20 -8.62 -12.23
C LEU A 280 1.93 -7.24 -12.83
N ASP A 281 0.67 -6.78 -12.76
CA ASP A 281 0.34 -5.39 -13.02
C ASP A 281 0.20 -4.60 -11.72
N THR A 282 0.94 -3.51 -11.62
CA THR A 282 0.84 -2.52 -10.54
C THR A 282 0.40 -1.15 -11.06
N THR A 283 0.10 -1.05 -12.35
CA THR A 283 -0.20 0.23 -13.01
C THR A 283 -1.68 0.58 -13.00
N GLY A 284 -2.56 -0.43 -13.02
CA GLY A 284 -4.00 -0.25 -13.19
C GLY A 284 -4.41 0.25 -14.58
N VAL A 285 -3.51 0.25 -15.57
CA VAL A 285 -3.79 0.71 -16.94
C VAL A 285 -4.38 -0.43 -17.76
N PRO A 286 -5.68 -0.39 -18.17
CA PRO A 286 -6.36 -1.52 -18.81
C PRO A 286 -5.63 -2.07 -20.05
N ALA A 287 -5.05 -1.19 -20.86
CA ALA A 287 -4.30 -1.60 -22.04
C ALA A 287 -3.02 -2.38 -21.70
N LEU A 288 -2.31 -2.00 -20.62
CA LEU A 288 -1.14 -2.75 -20.14
C LEU A 288 -1.54 -4.09 -19.52
N ILE A 289 -2.67 -4.15 -18.83
CA ILE A 289 -3.20 -5.41 -18.29
C ILE A 289 -3.49 -6.40 -19.41
N ALA A 290 -4.08 -5.92 -20.51
CA ALA A 290 -4.33 -6.74 -21.70
C ALA A 290 -3.02 -7.29 -22.31
N GLU A 291 -1.97 -6.46 -22.38
CA GLU A 291 -0.64 -6.90 -22.81
C GLU A 291 -0.03 -7.90 -21.80
N GLY A 292 -0.28 -7.71 -20.51
CA GLY A 292 0.10 -8.66 -19.48
C GLY A 292 -0.45 -10.06 -19.77
N VAL A 293 -1.70 -10.18 -20.23
CA VAL A 293 -2.28 -11.46 -20.65
C VAL A 293 -1.53 -12.05 -21.85
N LYS A 294 -1.18 -11.23 -22.86
CA LYS A 294 -0.48 -11.68 -24.06
C LYS A 294 0.95 -12.14 -23.76
N MET A 295 1.72 -11.40 -22.94
CA MET A 295 3.10 -11.75 -22.62
C MET A 295 3.23 -12.93 -21.65
N THR A 296 2.14 -13.34 -20.98
CA THR A 296 2.13 -14.47 -20.05
C THR A 296 2.20 -15.79 -20.80
N ALA A 297 3.02 -16.72 -20.31
CA ALA A 297 3.24 -18.04 -20.85
C ALA A 297 2.00 -18.98 -20.72
N PHE A 298 2.06 -20.11 -21.40
CA PHE A 298 1.12 -21.21 -21.15
C PHE A 298 1.18 -21.62 -19.68
N LYS A 299 0.01 -21.86 -19.06
CA LYS A 299 -0.16 -22.16 -17.62
C LYS A 299 0.34 -21.06 -16.69
N GLY A 300 0.68 -19.89 -17.24
CA GLY A 300 1.12 -18.72 -16.44
C GLY A 300 -0.04 -17.99 -15.78
N LYS A 301 0.32 -17.13 -14.83
CA LYS A 301 -0.58 -16.31 -14.02
C LYS A 301 -0.41 -14.83 -14.33
N VAL A 302 -1.52 -14.12 -14.49
CA VAL A 302 -1.56 -12.64 -14.50
C VAL A 302 -2.16 -12.20 -13.18
N LEU A 303 -1.43 -11.36 -12.45
CA LEU A 303 -1.87 -10.81 -11.17
C LEU A 303 -2.21 -9.33 -11.34
N GLN A 304 -3.43 -8.97 -10.99
CA GLN A 304 -3.94 -7.60 -11.00
C GLN A 304 -3.87 -7.02 -9.61
N VAL A 305 -3.01 -6.03 -9.39
CA VAL A 305 -2.84 -5.30 -8.13
C VAL A 305 -3.12 -3.82 -8.30
N GLY A 306 -2.73 -3.25 -9.44
CA GLY A 306 -2.94 -1.82 -9.73
C GLY A 306 -4.42 -1.47 -9.78
N THR A 307 -4.83 -0.39 -9.11
CA THR A 307 -6.22 0.07 -9.12
C THR A 307 -6.58 0.60 -10.52
N ALA A 308 -7.45 -0.12 -11.22
CA ALA A 308 -8.02 0.30 -12.50
C ALA A 308 -9.30 1.13 -12.28
N PRO A 309 -9.74 1.94 -13.27
CA PRO A 309 -11.06 2.57 -13.23
C PRO A 309 -12.18 1.53 -13.04
N GLU A 310 -13.19 1.83 -12.23
CA GLU A 310 -14.30 0.91 -11.91
C GLU A 310 -15.04 0.37 -13.14
N THR A 311 -15.12 1.18 -14.21
CA THR A 311 -15.76 0.80 -15.46
C THR A 311 -14.83 0.08 -16.43
N ALA A 312 -13.54 -0.12 -16.04
CA ALA A 312 -12.59 -0.79 -16.90
C ALA A 312 -12.94 -2.28 -17.05
N THR A 313 -12.82 -2.76 -18.29
CA THR A 313 -13.08 -4.15 -18.63
C THR A 313 -11.85 -4.73 -19.35
N LEU A 314 -11.64 -6.02 -19.17
CA LEU A 314 -10.61 -6.80 -19.86
C LEU A 314 -11.27 -7.67 -20.91
N LEU A 315 -10.95 -7.44 -22.19
CA LEU A 315 -11.37 -8.32 -23.26
C LEU A 315 -10.34 -9.47 -23.41
N VAL A 316 -10.80 -10.69 -23.21
CA VAL A 316 -9.96 -11.89 -23.27
C VAL A 316 -10.42 -12.77 -24.44
N PRO A 317 -9.53 -13.15 -25.40
CA PRO A 317 -9.83 -14.16 -26.42
C PRO A 317 -10.03 -15.53 -25.75
N ILE A 318 -11.28 -15.96 -25.60
CA ILE A 318 -11.68 -17.11 -24.77
C ILE A 318 -10.99 -18.41 -25.23
N HIS A 319 -10.93 -18.65 -26.55
CA HIS A 319 -10.31 -19.88 -27.10
C HIS A 319 -8.82 -19.92 -26.78
N GLU A 320 -8.08 -18.85 -27.03
CA GLU A 320 -6.65 -18.77 -26.76
C GLU A 320 -6.35 -18.89 -25.28
N PHE A 321 -7.17 -18.25 -24.44
CA PHE A 321 -7.02 -18.29 -22.98
C PHE A 321 -7.22 -19.71 -22.46
N MET A 322 -8.24 -20.41 -22.97
CA MET A 322 -8.53 -21.81 -22.63
C MET A 322 -7.37 -22.73 -23.06
N VAL A 323 -6.92 -22.64 -24.30
CA VAL A 323 -5.83 -23.48 -24.83
C VAL A 323 -4.53 -23.26 -24.08
N ALA A 324 -4.21 -22.00 -23.77
CA ALA A 324 -3.02 -21.66 -23.00
C ALA A 324 -3.13 -22.00 -21.50
N GLY A 325 -4.33 -22.25 -20.99
CA GLY A 325 -4.58 -22.56 -19.57
C GLY A 325 -4.09 -21.49 -18.63
N LYS A 326 -4.15 -20.22 -19.05
CA LYS A 326 -3.73 -19.07 -18.25
C LYS A 326 -4.69 -18.85 -17.08
N GLN A 327 -4.21 -18.13 -16.06
CA GLN A 327 -5.00 -17.70 -14.91
C GLN A 327 -4.93 -16.18 -14.79
N PHE A 328 -6.05 -15.55 -14.42
CA PHE A 328 -6.12 -14.12 -14.06
C PHE A 328 -6.58 -14.01 -12.62
N LEU A 329 -5.78 -13.37 -11.78
CA LEU A 329 -5.98 -13.30 -10.33
C LEU A 329 -6.03 -11.84 -9.89
N GLY A 330 -7.10 -11.45 -9.19
CA GLY A 330 -7.13 -10.20 -8.43
C GLY A 330 -6.37 -10.39 -7.11
N VAL A 331 -5.55 -9.41 -6.74
CA VAL A 331 -4.74 -9.47 -5.52
C VAL A 331 -4.81 -8.13 -4.80
N VAL A 332 -5.32 -8.15 -3.58
CA VAL A 332 -5.36 -7.00 -2.67
C VAL A 332 -4.39 -7.29 -1.52
N GLU A 333 -3.58 -6.27 -1.12
CA GLU A 333 -2.66 -6.34 0.02
C GLU A 333 -1.75 -7.59 0.03
N GLY A 334 -1.42 -8.13 -1.16
CA GLY A 334 -0.60 -9.33 -1.33
C GLY A 334 -1.29 -10.65 -0.94
N ASP A 335 -2.59 -10.60 -0.66
CA ASP A 335 -3.39 -11.73 -0.14
C ASP A 335 -2.75 -12.35 1.11
N VAL A 336 -2.36 -11.51 2.06
CA VAL A 336 -1.64 -11.91 3.27
C VAL A 336 -2.47 -11.72 4.54
N VAL A 337 -2.11 -12.44 5.59
CA VAL A 337 -2.52 -12.17 6.98
C VAL A 337 -1.45 -11.25 7.59
N PRO A 338 -1.71 -9.94 7.82
CA PRO A 338 -0.68 -8.98 8.20
C PRO A 338 0.11 -9.39 9.45
N GLN A 339 -0.56 -9.90 10.48
CA GLN A 339 0.05 -10.29 11.75
C GLN A 339 1.13 -11.38 11.58
N GLU A 340 0.97 -12.25 10.59
CA GLU A 340 1.93 -13.32 10.27
C GLU A 340 2.98 -12.85 9.26
N TYR A 341 2.51 -12.10 8.25
CA TYR A 341 3.36 -11.76 7.12
C TYR A 341 4.37 -10.67 7.45
N LEU A 342 3.99 -9.66 8.26
CA LEU A 342 4.92 -8.62 8.69
C LEU A 342 6.11 -9.19 9.47
N SER A 343 5.91 -10.25 10.23
CA SER A 343 7.02 -10.95 10.91
C SER A 343 8.04 -11.50 9.92
N LYS A 344 7.59 -12.04 8.78
CA LYS A 344 8.50 -12.49 7.70
C LYS A 344 9.20 -11.31 7.02
N LEU A 345 8.48 -10.20 6.78
CA LEU A 345 9.08 -9.00 6.19
C LEU A 345 10.18 -8.44 7.08
N LEU A 346 9.96 -8.36 8.39
CA LEU A 346 10.97 -7.92 9.36
C LEU A 346 12.21 -8.81 9.34
N CYS A 347 12.07 -10.13 9.24
CA CYS A 347 13.19 -11.04 9.05
C CYS A 347 13.97 -10.71 7.77
N TRP A 348 13.28 -10.48 6.64
CA TRP A 348 13.93 -10.17 5.37
C TRP A 348 14.59 -8.78 5.36
N VAL A 349 14.04 -7.80 6.09
CA VAL A 349 14.70 -6.50 6.31
C VAL A 349 16.00 -6.71 7.09
N ASN A 350 15.95 -7.44 8.20
CA ASN A 350 17.13 -7.72 9.04
C ASN A 350 18.21 -8.54 8.31
N GLU A 351 17.81 -9.38 7.37
CA GLU A 351 18.71 -10.15 6.50
C GLU A 351 19.25 -9.33 5.31
N GLY A 352 18.86 -8.05 5.17
CA GLY A 352 19.25 -7.20 4.05
C GLY A 352 18.60 -7.59 2.70
N LYS A 353 17.58 -8.46 2.72
CA LYS A 353 16.86 -8.89 1.51
C LYS A 353 15.81 -7.87 1.06
N LEU A 354 15.38 -7.00 1.97
CA LEU A 354 14.47 -5.88 1.72
C LEU A 354 15.14 -4.56 2.11
N PRO A 355 16.04 -4.00 1.30
CA PRO A 355 16.75 -2.74 1.58
C PRO A 355 15.81 -1.54 1.38
N LEU A 356 14.94 -1.27 2.36
CA LEU A 356 13.90 -0.23 2.28
C LEU A 356 14.48 1.17 2.15
N GLU A 357 15.68 1.42 2.69
CA GLU A 357 16.43 2.68 2.59
C GLU A 357 16.75 3.07 1.14
N ARG A 358 16.67 2.12 0.20
CA ARG A 358 16.87 2.38 -1.24
C ARG A 358 15.65 3.00 -1.91
N ILE A 359 14.46 2.82 -1.33
CA ILE A 359 13.19 3.25 -1.92
C ILE A 359 12.48 4.32 -1.08
N VAL A 360 12.77 4.41 0.21
CA VAL A 360 12.16 5.36 1.15
C VAL A 360 12.90 6.70 1.12
N LYS A 361 12.13 7.79 1.14
CA LYS A 361 12.62 9.15 1.38
C LYS A 361 11.73 9.84 2.40
N PHE A 362 12.34 10.37 3.44
CA PHE A 362 11.64 11.02 4.54
C PHE A 362 11.35 12.51 4.24
N TYR A 363 10.18 12.95 4.69
CA TYR A 363 9.73 14.33 4.61
C TYR A 363 9.08 14.72 5.95
N GLN A 364 9.24 15.98 6.37
CA GLN A 364 8.46 16.50 7.50
C GLN A 364 7.00 16.72 7.07
N ALA A 365 6.05 16.68 8.00
CA ALA A 365 4.63 16.82 7.71
C ALA A 365 4.31 18.14 6.97
N GLU A 366 5.06 19.22 7.25
CA GLU A 366 4.95 20.51 6.58
C GLU A 366 5.34 20.47 5.08
N ALA A 367 6.16 19.47 4.70
CA ALA A 367 6.60 19.27 3.32
C ALA A 367 5.74 18.26 2.54
N PHE A 368 4.54 17.93 3.03
CA PHE A 368 3.65 16.92 2.45
C PHE A 368 3.37 17.13 0.94
N GLU A 369 3.07 18.37 0.54
CA GLU A 369 2.84 18.68 -0.88
C GLU A 369 4.07 18.45 -1.75
N THR A 370 5.28 18.68 -1.20
CA THR A 370 6.53 18.37 -1.89
C THR A 370 6.69 16.84 -2.03
N ALA A 371 6.39 16.10 -0.98
CA ALA A 371 6.39 14.63 -1.00
C ALA A 371 5.44 14.08 -2.08
N LEU A 372 4.24 14.65 -2.20
CA LEU A 372 3.28 14.29 -3.24
C LEU A 372 3.82 14.57 -4.65
N ARG A 373 4.37 15.76 -4.88
CA ARG A 373 4.96 16.12 -6.19
C ARG A 373 6.12 15.21 -6.56
N ASP A 374 7.02 14.92 -5.63
CA ASP A 374 8.15 14.02 -5.85
C ASP A 374 7.69 12.59 -6.19
N MET A 375 6.63 12.11 -5.55
CA MET A 375 6.04 10.81 -5.86
C MET A 375 5.41 10.79 -7.26
N GLN A 376 4.62 11.80 -7.60
CA GLN A 376 3.93 11.90 -8.90
C GLN A 376 4.91 12.07 -10.06
N SER A 377 5.98 12.84 -9.89
CA SER A 377 7.03 13.02 -10.89
C SER A 377 7.95 11.79 -11.04
N GLY A 378 7.89 10.85 -10.10
CA GLY A 378 8.78 9.70 -10.06
C GLY A 378 10.16 9.97 -9.43
N ALA A 379 10.40 11.18 -8.90
CA ALA A 379 11.63 11.54 -8.20
C ALA A 379 11.80 10.77 -6.86
N THR A 380 10.69 10.35 -6.26
CA THR A 380 10.69 9.50 -5.05
C THR A 380 9.78 8.31 -5.28
N VAL A 381 10.23 7.12 -4.88
CA VAL A 381 9.45 5.88 -4.96
C VAL A 381 8.44 5.80 -3.82
N LYS A 382 8.91 5.90 -2.59
CA LYS A 382 8.12 5.78 -1.37
C LYS A 382 8.42 6.97 -0.44
N PRO A 383 7.65 8.06 -0.54
CA PRO A 383 7.75 9.13 0.43
C PRO A 383 7.14 8.69 1.76
N VAL A 384 7.79 9.06 2.86
CA VAL A 384 7.37 8.77 4.24
C VAL A 384 7.37 10.08 5.01
N ILE A 385 6.24 10.41 5.61
CA ILE A 385 6.05 11.59 6.44
C ILE A 385 6.48 11.28 7.87
N LEU A 386 7.31 12.14 8.44
CA LEU A 386 7.71 12.12 9.84
C LEU A 386 6.83 13.05 10.68
N TRP A 387 6.50 12.61 11.89
CA TRP A 387 5.63 13.33 12.84
C TRP A 387 6.40 13.76 14.10
#